data_d57c4b4b20f1fcd9c2f0958a1de8cba4
#
_entry.id   d57c4b4b20f1fcd9c2f0958a1de8cba4
#
_cell.length_a   1.000
_cell.length_b   1.000
_cell.length_c   1.000
_cell.angle_alpha   90.00
_cell.angle_beta   90.00
_cell.angle_gamma   90.00
#
_symmetry.space_group_name_H-M   'P 1'
#
loop_
_entity.id
_entity.type
_entity.pdbx_description
1 polymer ?
#
loop_
_entity_poly.entity_id
_entity_poly.type
_entity_poly.pdbx_seq_one_letter_code
_entity_poly.pdbx_strand_id
1 'polypeptide(L)'
;DLRNDPGGLLNAAIGVSAAFLPKGTLVVSTKGQTADAKKEFLTTPQDYQVVREDAAIAKLPAITKTMPIVVLVNGASASASEIVAGALQDHKRATIMGTKSFGKGSVQTVIPLRGEAKNTAIKLTTARYFTPSGRSIQAKGISPDVEVKDTAEGNFLDLDIREADLANHLEVPE
;
A
#
# COMPACT_ATOMS: atom_id res chain seq x y z
N ASP A 1 -3.34 -12.95 -3.28
CA ASP A 1 -2.43 -13.31 -2.19
C ASP A 1 -1.32 -12.28 -2.08
N LEU A 2 -1.29 -11.53 -0.97
CA LEU A 2 -0.29 -10.51 -0.65
C LEU A 2 0.63 -10.95 0.51
N ARG A 3 0.56 -12.21 0.93
CA ARG A 3 1.48 -12.73 1.94
C ARG A 3 2.91 -12.70 1.42
N ASN A 4 3.84 -12.29 2.26
CA ASN A 4 5.26 -12.15 1.94
C ASN A 4 5.56 -11.14 0.81
N ASP A 5 4.61 -10.26 0.50
CA ASP A 5 4.80 -9.21 -0.50
C ASP A 5 5.25 -7.90 0.17
N PRO A 6 6.53 -7.50 0.02
CA PRO A 6 7.07 -6.28 0.64
C PRO A 6 6.54 -5.00 0.00
N GLY A 7 5.67 -5.11 -0.99
CA GLY A 7 5.13 -4.01 -1.77
C GLY A 7 5.96 -3.65 -3.00
N GLY A 8 5.83 -2.40 -3.44
CA GLY A 8 6.47 -1.91 -4.66
C GLY A 8 6.08 -0.48 -4.96
N LEU A 9 5.78 -0.20 -6.22
CA LEU A 9 5.45 1.15 -6.69
C LEU A 9 4.04 1.56 -6.26
N LEU A 10 3.88 2.81 -5.84
CA LEU A 10 2.60 3.39 -5.46
C LEU A 10 1.56 3.31 -6.60
N ASN A 11 1.95 3.70 -7.81
CA ASN A 11 1.06 3.65 -8.97
C ASN A 11 0.61 2.22 -9.30
N ALA A 12 1.44 1.19 -9.06
CA ALA A 12 1.04 -0.20 -9.20
C ALA A 12 -0.04 -0.58 -8.17
N ALA A 13 0.12 -0.16 -6.90
CA ALA A 13 -0.92 -0.38 -5.88
C ALA A 13 -2.25 0.28 -6.26
N ILE A 14 -2.19 1.51 -6.78
CA ILE A 14 -3.38 2.22 -7.27
C ILE A 14 -4.01 1.46 -8.45
N GLY A 15 -3.20 0.97 -9.38
CA GLY A 15 -3.66 0.18 -10.53
C GLY A 15 -4.33 -1.13 -10.12
N VAL A 16 -3.73 -1.89 -9.21
CA VAL A 16 -4.34 -3.11 -8.66
C VAL A 16 -5.65 -2.79 -7.95
N SER A 17 -5.70 -1.73 -7.15
CA SER A 17 -6.94 -1.28 -6.49
C SER A 17 -7.99 -0.88 -7.53
N ALA A 18 -7.58 -0.19 -8.60
CA ALA A 18 -8.46 0.22 -9.70
C ALA A 18 -9.04 -0.96 -10.47
N ALA A 19 -8.40 -2.14 -10.46
CA ALA A 19 -8.97 -3.35 -11.04
C ALA A 19 -10.27 -3.78 -10.34
N PHE A 20 -10.40 -3.50 -9.04
CA PHE A 20 -11.49 -3.99 -8.19
C PHE A 20 -12.45 -2.90 -7.70
N LEU A 21 -12.00 -1.65 -7.59
CA LEU A 21 -12.81 -0.51 -7.14
C LEU A 21 -13.41 0.27 -8.31
N PRO A 22 -14.54 0.96 -8.13
CA PRO A 22 -15.08 1.88 -9.12
C PRO A 22 -14.07 2.98 -9.48
N LYS A 23 -14.21 3.55 -10.69
CA LYS A 23 -13.38 4.68 -11.14
C LYS A 23 -13.60 5.91 -10.24
N GLY A 24 -12.52 6.63 -9.93
CA GLY A 24 -12.58 7.84 -9.10
C GLY A 24 -12.66 7.57 -7.60
N THR A 25 -12.48 6.33 -7.17
CA THR A 25 -12.49 5.96 -5.75
C THR A 25 -11.13 6.27 -5.11
N LEU A 26 -11.13 6.84 -3.90
CA LEU A 26 -9.90 7.10 -3.14
C LEU A 26 -9.23 5.79 -2.76
N VAL A 27 -7.94 5.66 -3.07
CA VAL A 27 -7.12 4.49 -2.72
C VAL A 27 -6.25 4.78 -1.51
N VAL A 28 -5.57 5.91 -1.51
CA VAL A 28 -4.64 6.29 -0.46
C VAL A 28 -4.45 7.81 -0.47
N SER A 29 -4.20 8.39 0.68
CA SER A 29 -3.75 9.76 0.79
C SER A 29 -2.37 9.85 1.44
N THR A 30 -1.65 10.93 1.16
CA THR A 30 -0.38 11.23 1.82
C THR A 30 -0.51 12.51 2.64
N LYS A 31 0.23 12.57 3.74
CA LYS A 31 0.41 13.78 4.54
C LYS A 31 1.88 13.89 4.93
N GLY A 32 2.47 15.05 4.71
CA GLY A 32 3.83 15.40 5.08
C GLY A 32 3.91 16.80 5.65
N GLN A 33 5.11 17.31 5.85
CA GLN A 33 5.34 18.63 6.45
C GLN A 33 5.03 19.77 5.49
N THR A 34 5.16 19.53 4.18
CA THR A 34 4.94 20.56 3.14
C THR A 34 3.56 20.39 2.50
N ALA A 35 2.99 21.48 1.97
CA ALA A 35 1.68 21.46 1.36
C ALA A 35 1.58 20.52 0.14
N ASP A 36 2.65 20.41 -0.64
CA ASP A 36 2.76 19.53 -1.80
C ASP A 36 2.90 18.02 -1.43
N ALA A 37 3.19 17.72 -0.17
CA ALA A 37 3.20 16.36 0.35
C ALA A 37 1.79 15.84 0.73
N LYS A 38 0.78 16.72 0.72
CA LYS A 38 -0.62 16.34 0.94
C LYS A 38 -1.27 16.05 -0.40
N LYS A 39 -1.49 14.77 -0.71
CA LYS A 39 -2.09 14.31 -1.96
C LYS A 39 -3.09 13.20 -1.72
N GLU A 40 -4.06 13.12 -2.62
CA GLU A 40 -5.02 12.02 -2.70
C GLU A 40 -4.79 11.28 -4.03
N PHE A 41 -4.83 9.96 -3.99
CA PHE A 41 -4.65 9.10 -5.15
C PHE A 41 -5.90 8.28 -5.37
N LEU A 42 -6.46 8.43 -6.55
CA LEU A 42 -7.74 7.86 -6.93
C LEU A 42 -7.56 6.72 -7.94
N THR A 43 -8.57 5.89 -8.10
CA THR A 43 -8.62 4.87 -9.16
C THR A 43 -8.81 5.50 -10.54
N THR A 44 -7.94 6.46 -10.91
CA THR A 44 -7.96 7.15 -12.19
C THR A 44 -6.71 6.88 -13.01
N PRO A 45 -6.78 6.85 -14.34
CA PRO A 45 -5.61 6.63 -15.19
C PRO A 45 -4.45 7.57 -14.88
N GLN A 46 -4.72 8.79 -14.47
CA GLN A 46 -3.71 9.79 -14.11
C GLN A 46 -2.85 9.36 -12.91
N ASP A 47 -3.42 8.55 -12.01
CA ASP A 47 -2.74 8.13 -10.78
C ASP A 47 -2.01 6.80 -10.91
N TYR A 48 -2.42 5.92 -11.84
CA TYR A 48 -1.80 4.60 -11.97
C TYR A 48 -1.07 4.36 -13.30
N GLN A 49 -1.37 5.07 -14.37
CA GLN A 49 -0.70 4.83 -15.65
C GLN A 49 0.67 5.49 -15.71
N VAL A 50 1.69 4.71 -16.06
CA VAL A 50 3.03 5.19 -16.36
C VAL A 50 3.18 5.49 -17.86
N VAL A 51 2.50 4.71 -18.69
CA VAL A 51 2.50 4.86 -20.15
C VAL A 51 1.09 5.19 -20.61
N ARG A 52 0.96 6.20 -21.45
CA ARG A 52 -0.33 6.80 -21.87
C ARG A 52 -1.30 5.82 -22.56
N GLU A 53 -0.82 4.69 -23.03
CA GLU A 53 -1.59 3.70 -23.80
C GLU A 53 -1.96 2.43 -23.00
N ASP A 54 -1.60 2.35 -21.72
CA ASP A 54 -1.94 1.19 -20.90
C ASP A 54 -3.42 1.18 -20.52
N ALA A 55 -4.22 0.55 -21.37
CA ALA A 55 -5.65 0.36 -21.15
C ALA A 55 -5.99 -0.98 -20.46
N ALA A 56 -5.01 -1.67 -19.88
CA ALA A 56 -5.19 -3.01 -19.33
C ALA A 56 -6.34 -3.08 -18.30
N ILE A 57 -6.40 -2.12 -17.38
CA ILE A 57 -7.47 -2.07 -16.36
C ILE A 57 -8.84 -1.81 -16.98
N ALA A 58 -8.92 -0.96 -18.01
CA ALA A 58 -10.17 -0.66 -18.70
C ALA A 58 -10.73 -1.88 -19.48
N LYS A 59 -9.87 -2.83 -19.83
CA LYS A 59 -10.23 -4.06 -20.55
C LYS A 59 -10.62 -5.22 -19.63
N LEU A 60 -10.51 -5.05 -18.31
CA LEU A 60 -10.89 -6.09 -17.36
C LEU A 60 -12.39 -6.38 -17.46
N PRO A 61 -12.79 -7.67 -17.34
CA PRO A 61 -14.20 -8.04 -17.30
C PRO A 61 -14.94 -7.32 -16.16
N ALA A 62 -16.17 -6.91 -16.40
CA ALA A 62 -17.00 -6.21 -15.40
C ALA A 62 -17.15 -7.00 -14.09
N ILE A 63 -17.08 -8.32 -14.14
CA ILE A 63 -17.15 -9.20 -12.97
C ILE A 63 -16.07 -8.90 -11.93
N THR A 64 -14.91 -8.36 -12.33
CA THR A 64 -13.84 -7.98 -11.39
C THR A 64 -14.29 -6.95 -10.37
N LYS A 65 -15.30 -6.15 -10.69
CA LYS A 65 -15.86 -5.13 -9.80
C LYS A 65 -16.88 -5.70 -8.79
N THR A 66 -17.42 -6.88 -9.03
CA THR A 66 -18.55 -7.43 -8.26
C THR A 66 -18.31 -8.78 -7.63
N MET A 67 -17.38 -9.59 -8.18
CA MET A 67 -17.07 -10.91 -7.61
C MET A 67 -16.61 -10.79 -6.14
N PRO A 68 -16.94 -11.76 -5.27
CA PRO A 68 -16.37 -11.83 -3.92
C PRO A 68 -14.84 -11.91 -3.96
N ILE A 69 -14.18 -11.19 -3.05
CA ILE A 69 -12.71 -11.15 -2.97
C ILE A 69 -12.29 -11.38 -1.53
N VAL A 70 -11.29 -12.22 -1.36
CA VAL A 70 -10.49 -12.35 -0.14
C VAL A 70 -9.07 -11.91 -0.47
N VAL A 71 -8.50 -11.05 0.38
CA VAL A 71 -7.09 -10.65 0.31
C VAL A 71 -6.35 -11.28 1.48
N LEU A 72 -5.34 -12.08 1.17
CA LEU A 72 -4.50 -12.72 2.18
C LEU A 72 -3.31 -11.81 2.51
N VAL A 73 -3.06 -11.59 3.80
CA VAL A 73 -1.95 -10.78 4.31
C VAL A 73 -1.26 -11.47 5.49
N ASN A 74 0.02 -11.15 5.70
CA ASN A 74 0.78 -11.57 6.88
C ASN A 74 1.78 -10.50 7.33
N GLY A 75 2.56 -10.78 8.35
CA GLY A 75 3.57 -9.86 8.91
C GLY A 75 4.61 -9.35 7.90
N ALA A 76 4.81 -10.04 6.78
CA ALA A 76 5.72 -9.62 5.71
C ALA A 76 5.01 -8.85 4.58
N SER A 77 3.68 -8.68 4.65
CA SER A 77 2.93 -7.80 3.73
C SER A 77 3.21 -6.35 4.11
N ALA A 78 3.81 -5.55 3.21
CA ALA A 78 4.27 -4.21 3.54
C ALA A 78 4.00 -3.16 2.45
N SER A 79 3.96 -1.87 2.84
CA SER A 79 3.99 -0.73 1.90
C SER A 79 2.85 -0.76 0.86
N ALA A 80 3.14 -0.92 -0.44
CA ALA A 80 2.15 -0.95 -1.51
C ALA A 80 1.08 -2.04 -1.31
N SER A 81 1.44 -3.21 -0.75
CA SER A 81 0.51 -4.28 -0.42
C SER A 81 -0.46 -3.87 0.67
N GLU A 82 0.01 -3.08 1.65
CA GLU A 82 -0.84 -2.54 2.71
C GLU A 82 -1.78 -1.46 2.17
N ILE A 83 -1.36 -0.69 1.16
CA ILE A 83 -2.22 0.27 0.47
C ILE A 83 -3.37 -0.46 -0.23
N VAL A 84 -3.09 -1.54 -0.97
CA VAL A 84 -4.12 -2.34 -1.64
C VAL A 84 -5.08 -2.95 -0.61
N ALA A 85 -4.55 -3.63 0.40
CA ALA A 85 -5.36 -4.28 1.43
C ALA A 85 -6.23 -3.25 2.18
N GLY A 86 -5.65 -2.14 2.61
CA GLY A 86 -6.36 -1.08 3.32
C GLY A 86 -7.44 -0.39 2.49
N ALA A 87 -7.17 -0.14 1.20
CA ALA A 87 -8.15 0.44 0.30
C ALA A 87 -9.35 -0.50 0.09
N LEU A 88 -9.09 -1.77 -0.20
CA LEU A 88 -10.16 -2.75 -0.41
C LEU A 88 -10.96 -3.02 0.88
N GLN A 89 -10.30 -3.00 2.04
CA GLN A 89 -10.94 -3.14 3.36
C GLN A 89 -11.86 -1.94 3.66
N ASP A 90 -11.35 -0.72 3.55
CA ASP A 90 -12.09 0.49 3.91
C ASP A 90 -13.33 0.68 3.02
N HIS A 91 -13.23 0.31 1.75
CA HIS A 91 -14.37 0.32 0.82
C HIS A 91 -15.27 -0.92 0.93
N LYS A 92 -14.99 -1.83 1.88
CA LYS A 92 -15.74 -3.10 2.06
C LYS A 92 -15.82 -3.92 0.75
N ARG A 93 -14.79 -3.80 -0.08
CA ARG A 93 -14.72 -4.48 -1.37
C ARG A 93 -14.18 -5.89 -1.26
N ALA A 94 -13.33 -6.15 -0.28
CA ALA A 94 -12.75 -7.46 -0.01
C ALA A 94 -12.73 -7.73 1.50
N THR A 95 -12.75 -9.01 1.85
CA THR A 95 -12.44 -9.47 3.22
C THR A 95 -10.93 -9.65 3.32
N ILE A 96 -10.29 -9.01 4.30
CA ILE A 96 -8.87 -9.19 4.57
C ILE A 96 -8.70 -10.33 5.56
N MET A 97 -7.88 -11.32 5.20
CA MET A 97 -7.68 -12.54 6.02
C MET A 97 -6.19 -12.80 6.22
N GLY A 98 -5.82 -13.33 7.37
CA GLY A 98 -4.46 -13.70 7.74
C GLY A 98 -4.01 -13.11 9.06
N THR A 99 -2.77 -12.63 9.15
CA THR A 99 -2.24 -11.95 10.32
C THR A 99 -1.97 -10.47 10.02
N LYS A 100 -1.77 -9.67 11.06
CA LYS A 100 -1.53 -8.24 10.94
C LYS A 100 -0.31 -7.95 10.07
N SER A 101 -0.42 -7.00 9.14
CA SER A 101 0.66 -6.63 8.23
C SER A 101 1.78 -5.84 8.91
N PHE A 102 2.88 -5.61 8.20
CA PHE A 102 4.13 -5.05 8.71
C PHE A 102 3.99 -3.64 9.30
N GLY A 103 3.30 -2.73 8.61
CA GLY A 103 3.10 -1.34 9.07
C GLY A 103 4.01 -0.31 8.44
N LYS A 104 4.47 -0.51 7.20
CA LYS A 104 5.32 0.45 6.49
C LYS A 104 4.49 1.51 5.78
N GLY A 105 4.17 2.58 6.49
CA GLY A 105 3.39 3.71 6.00
C GLY A 105 4.19 4.94 5.60
N SER A 106 5.52 4.85 5.46
CA SER A 106 6.38 5.97 5.07
C SER A 106 6.51 6.13 3.56
N VAL A 107 6.36 7.38 3.06
CA VAL A 107 6.63 7.76 1.67
C VAL A 107 8.08 8.17 1.54
N GLN A 108 8.83 7.51 0.66
CA GLN A 108 10.22 7.83 0.41
C GLN A 108 10.40 8.47 -0.97
N THR A 109 11.03 9.64 -0.98
CA THR A 109 11.38 10.37 -2.20
C THR A 109 12.86 10.23 -2.48
N VAL A 110 13.20 9.86 -3.70
CA VAL A 110 14.59 9.81 -4.19
C VAL A 110 14.90 11.11 -4.90
N ILE A 111 15.85 11.88 -4.37
CA ILE A 111 16.26 13.17 -4.90
C ILE A 111 17.65 13.01 -5.50
N PRO A 112 17.80 13.05 -6.85
CA PRO A 112 19.10 13.01 -7.49
C PRO A 112 19.95 14.22 -7.11
N LEU A 113 21.22 13.99 -6.75
CA LEU A 113 22.15 15.06 -6.50
C LEU A 113 22.69 15.63 -7.83
N ARG A 114 22.72 16.95 -7.92
CA ARG A 114 23.27 17.67 -9.07
C ARG A 114 24.75 18.00 -8.80
N GLY A 115 25.58 18.09 -9.86
CA GLY A 115 26.99 18.44 -9.78
C GLY A 115 27.92 17.28 -10.08
N GLU A 116 29.11 17.25 -9.49
CA GLU A 116 30.14 16.22 -9.74
C GLU A 116 29.74 14.82 -9.24
N ALA A 117 28.81 14.74 -8.31
CA ALA A 117 28.25 13.49 -7.79
C ALA A 117 27.22 12.84 -8.74
N LYS A 118 27.53 12.76 -10.05
CA LYS A 118 26.70 12.09 -11.04
C LYS A 118 26.42 10.65 -10.60
N ASN A 119 25.18 10.20 -10.70
CA ASN A 119 24.69 8.87 -10.28
C ASN A 119 24.53 8.66 -8.77
N THR A 120 24.45 9.72 -7.99
CA THR A 120 24.11 9.64 -6.57
C THR A 120 22.76 10.31 -6.31
N ALA A 121 22.07 9.85 -5.26
CA ALA A 121 20.79 10.38 -4.84
C ALA A 121 20.64 10.26 -3.32
N ILE A 122 19.81 11.14 -2.75
CA ILE A 122 19.37 11.05 -1.36
C ILE A 122 17.98 10.46 -1.33
N LYS A 123 17.75 9.47 -0.48
CA LYS A 123 16.44 8.88 -0.21
C LYS A 123 15.94 9.43 1.14
N LEU A 124 14.87 10.21 1.09
CA LEU A 124 14.31 10.86 2.26
C LEU A 124 12.85 10.45 2.47
N THR A 125 12.44 10.31 3.72
CA THR A 125 11.02 10.18 4.07
C THR A 125 10.39 11.57 4.06
N THR A 126 9.39 11.77 3.21
CA THR A 126 8.74 13.07 2.98
C THR A 126 7.28 13.12 3.41
N ALA A 127 6.63 11.98 3.57
CA ALA A 127 5.22 11.91 3.95
C ALA A 127 4.88 10.54 4.56
N ARG A 128 3.65 10.41 5.02
CA ARG A 128 3.04 9.15 5.48
C ARG A 128 1.81 8.81 4.65
N TYR A 129 1.56 7.51 4.51
CA TYR A 129 0.36 6.98 3.86
C TYR A 129 -0.79 6.83 4.86
N PHE A 130 -2.00 7.14 4.37
CA PHE A 130 -3.26 6.95 5.09
C PHE A 130 -4.25 6.22 4.20
N THR A 131 -4.98 5.28 4.76
CA THR A 131 -6.06 4.57 4.06
C THR A 131 -7.23 5.52 3.73
N PRO A 132 -8.19 5.13 2.88
CA PRO A 132 -9.35 5.96 2.57
C PRO A 132 -10.12 6.47 3.79
N SER A 133 -10.21 5.68 4.85
CA SER A 133 -10.85 6.08 6.12
C SER A 133 -9.98 6.99 6.99
N GLY A 134 -8.76 7.34 6.55
CA GLY A 134 -7.83 8.19 7.29
C GLY A 134 -6.98 7.47 8.33
N ARG A 135 -6.98 6.15 8.37
CA ARG A 135 -6.11 5.37 9.27
C ARG A 135 -4.66 5.44 8.81
N SER A 136 -3.72 5.68 9.73
CA SER A 136 -2.29 5.59 9.43
C SER A 136 -1.88 4.14 9.28
N ILE A 137 -1.11 3.84 8.22
CA ILE A 137 -0.47 2.54 8.02
C ILE A 137 0.81 2.45 8.87
N GLN A 138 1.52 3.59 9.06
CA GLN A 138 2.82 3.64 9.73
C GLN A 138 2.75 3.05 11.14
N ALA A 139 3.62 2.08 11.41
CA ALA A 139 3.75 1.32 12.65
C ALA A 139 2.47 0.58 13.13
N LYS A 140 1.35 0.77 12.43
CA LYS A 140 0.06 0.12 12.76
C LYS A 140 -0.24 -1.07 11.88
N GLY A 141 0.13 -1.00 10.59
CA GLY A 141 -0.26 -2.02 9.61
C GLY A 141 -1.76 -2.09 9.36
N ILE A 142 -2.15 -3.09 8.60
CA ILE A 142 -3.54 -3.45 8.34
C ILE A 142 -3.87 -4.67 9.19
N SER A 143 -4.86 -4.53 10.07
CA SER A 143 -5.41 -5.64 10.82
C SER A 143 -6.41 -6.38 9.94
N PRO A 144 -6.34 -7.72 9.84
CA PRO A 144 -7.27 -8.48 9.04
C PRO A 144 -8.69 -8.44 9.64
N ASP A 145 -9.70 -8.62 8.79
CA ASP A 145 -11.10 -8.79 9.22
C ASP A 145 -11.32 -10.18 9.82
N VAL A 146 -10.57 -11.17 9.33
CA VAL A 146 -10.57 -12.55 9.83
C VAL A 146 -9.13 -12.94 10.13
N GLU A 147 -8.81 -13.09 11.42
CA GLU A 147 -7.49 -13.51 11.85
C GLU A 147 -7.33 -15.01 11.64
N VAL A 148 -6.34 -15.37 10.84
CA VAL A 148 -5.96 -16.76 10.56
C VAL A 148 -4.45 -16.84 10.60
N LYS A 149 -3.89 -17.66 11.48
CA LYS A 149 -2.47 -17.94 11.49
C LYS A 149 -2.11 -18.87 10.33
N ASP A 150 -0.96 -18.63 9.70
CA ASP A 150 -0.41 -19.58 8.74
C ASP A 150 -0.23 -20.94 9.42
N THR A 151 -0.57 -22.03 8.71
CA THR A 151 -0.37 -23.37 9.25
C THR A 151 1.11 -23.74 9.23
N ALA A 152 1.52 -24.66 10.12
CA ALA A 152 2.92 -25.08 10.30
C ALA A 152 3.61 -25.56 9.01
N GLU A 153 2.85 -26.02 8.01
CA GLU A 153 3.36 -26.52 6.73
C GLU A 153 3.62 -25.42 5.69
N GLY A 154 3.09 -24.19 5.88
CA GLY A 154 3.22 -23.06 4.95
C GLY A 154 3.94 -21.84 5.52
N ASN A 155 4.38 -21.91 6.76
CA ASN A 155 4.92 -20.77 7.48
C ASN A 155 6.44 -20.66 7.29
N PHE A 156 6.86 -20.15 6.14
CA PHE A 156 8.29 -20.02 5.84
C PHE A 156 8.95 -18.81 6.51
N LEU A 157 8.22 -17.82 6.98
CA LEU A 157 8.75 -16.63 7.64
C LEU A 157 7.67 -16.03 8.56
N ASP A 158 7.50 -16.56 9.75
CA ASP A 158 6.86 -15.81 10.83
C ASP A 158 7.85 -14.71 11.27
N LEU A 159 7.94 -13.67 10.44
CA LEU A 159 8.67 -12.47 10.82
C LEU A 159 7.77 -11.73 11.81
N ASP A 160 7.93 -12.02 13.09
CA ASP A 160 7.31 -11.25 14.18
C ASP A 160 7.85 -9.81 14.25
N ILE A 161 8.81 -9.45 13.39
CA ILE A 161 9.38 -8.10 13.33
C ILE A 161 8.45 -7.21 12.49
N ARG A 162 7.95 -6.14 13.11
CA ARG A 162 7.13 -5.10 12.48
C ARG A 162 7.88 -3.79 12.38
N GLU A 163 7.37 -2.84 11.61
CA GLU A 163 7.92 -1.48 11.53
C GLU A 163 8.05 -0.84 12.93
N ALA A 164 7.08 -1.08 13.81
CA ALA A 164 7.07 -0.59 15.19
C ALA A 164 8.23 -1.12 16.06
N ASP A 165 8.80 -2.26 15.70
CA ASP A 165 9.89 -2.92 16.45
C ASP A 165 11.28 -2.46 15.98
N LEU A 166 11.33 -1.73 14.86
CA LEU A 166 12.59 -1.25 14.30
C LEU A 166 13.12 -0.04 15.10
N ALA A 167 14.42 -0.03 15.37
CA ALA A 167 15.07 1.15 15.92
C ALA A 167 14.94 2.33 14.94
N ASN A 168 14.54 3.49 15.43
CA ASN A 168 14.32 4.72 14.64
C ASN A 168 13.17 4.65 13.62
N HIS A 169 12.15 3.83 13.84
CA HIS A 169 10.93 3.93 13.06
C HIS A 169 10.22 5.27 13.27
N LEU A 170 9.43 5.71 12.29
CA LEU A 170 8.59 6.90 12.45
C LEU A 170 7.42 6.58 13.37
N GLU A 171 7.26 7.36 14.43
CA GLU A 171 6.13 7.22 15.34
C GLU A 171 4.78 7.44 14.65
N VAL A 172 3.74 6.87 15.23
CA VAL A 172 2.37 7.11 14.79
C VAL A 172 2.02 8.56 15.08
N PRO A 173 1.51 9.36 14.13
CA PRO A 173 1.00 10.68 14.45
C PRO A 173 -0.21 10.55 15.40
N GLU A 174 -0.20 11.37 16.44
CA GLU A 174 -1.36 11.57 17.30
C GLU A 174 -2.57 12.12 16.55
#